data_45f427bf30ba87bbe56f0e3f206371dc
#
_entry.id   45f427bf30ba87bbe56f0e3f206371dc
#
_cell.length_a   1.000
_cell.length_b   1.000
_cell.length_c   1.000
_cell.angle_alpha   90.00
_cell.angle_beta   90.00
_cell.angle_gamma   90.00
#
_symmetry.space_group_name_H-M   'P 1'
#
loop_
_entity.id
_entity.type
_entity.pdbx_description
1 polymer ?
#
loop_
_entity_poly.entity_id
_entity_poly.type
_entity_poly.pdbx_seq_one_letter_code
_entity_poly.pdbx_strand_id
1 'polypeptide(L)'
;MIDNETMRSILARRSYKMFDNKPIDDESLETIVTAGLYAPTGMNRQPWHFTVIKSKEMLEKFGAARQSMPLPPGIPPEVVAKMDDPMRNAPVLIIISAKEGGTSAQDCCLAMENMFIAAASLGIMSGWDHAIVMDLFRHNPELKAELIPEGYAVYAAAFFGYPGPAVKDRGERKGTVAYL
;
A
#
# COMPACT_ATOMS: atom_id res chain seq x y z
N MET A 1 -12.86 -24.72 8.98
CA MET A 1 -13.06 -23.41 8.31
C MET A 1 -13.74 -23.67 6.98
N ILE A 2 -14.74 -22.86 6.62
CA ILE A 2 -15.42 -22.96 5.31
C ILE A 2 -14.43 -22.52 4.22
N ASP A 3 -14.24 -23.37 3.20
CA ASP A 3 -13.41 -23.05 2.05
C ASP A 3 -14.28 -22.38 0.95
N ASN A 4 -13.95 -21.13 0.65
CA ASN A 4 -14.56 -20.38 -0.45
C ASN A 4 -13.51 -19.41 -1.06
N GLU A 5 -13.86 -18.79 -2.18
CA GLU A 5 -12.94 -17.91 -2.92
C GLU A 5 -12.42 -16.74 -2.08
N THR A 6 -13.30 -16.10 -1.31
CA THR A 6 -12.92 -14.99 -0.42
C THR A 6 -11.87 -15.43 0.61
N MET A 7 -12.10 -16.56 1.28
CA MET A 7 -11.15 -17.09 2.25
C MET A 7 -9.83 -17.49 1.61
N ARG A 8 -9.86 -18.07 0.41
CA ARG A 8 -8.63 -18.37 -0.34
C ARG A 8 -7.83 -17.11 -0.64
N SER A 9 -8.48 -16.03 -1.10
CA SER A 9 -7.82 -14.74 -1.38
C SER A 9 -7.22 -14.10 -0.12
N ILE A 10 -7.95 -14.09 0.99
CA ILE A 10 -7.46 -13.62 2.30
C ILE A 10 -6.22 -14.43 2.74
N LEU A 11 -6.28 -15.75 2.59
CA LEU A 11 -5.18 -16.63 2.96
C LEU A 11 -4.00 -16.59 1.98
N ALA A 12 -4.24 -16.31 0.71
CA ALA A 12 -3.19 -16.15 -0.30
C ALA A 12 -2.44 -14.84 -0.17
N ARG A 13 -3.11 -13.76 0.25
CA ARG A 13 -2.50 -12.44 0.40
C ARG A 13 -1.23 -12.48 1.23
N ARG A 14 -0.17 -11.87 0.71
CA ARG A 14 1.15 -11.75 1.39
C ARG A 14 1.66 -10.31 1.26
N SER A 15 2.42 -9.88 2.25
CA SER A 15 3.17 -8.62 2.16
C SER A 15 4.48 -8.88 1.41
N TYR A 16 4.60 -8.28 0.24
CA TYR A 16 5.80 -8.34 -0.60
C TYR A 16 6.69 -7.13 -0.38
N LYS A 17 8.02 -7.34 -0.52
CA LYS A 17 9.03 -6.29 -0.40
C LYS A 17 9.81 -6.08 -1.70
N MET A 18 9.59 -6.92 -2.68
CA MET A 18 10.13 -6.82 -4.04
C MET A 18 9.08 -7.36 -5.00
N PHE A 19 8.89 -6.69 -6.10
CA PHE A 19 7.92 -7.04 -7.12
C PHE A 19 8.63 -7.35 -8.44
N ASP A 20 7.95 -8.04 -9.34
CA ASP A 20 8.31 -8.05 -10.75
C ASP A 20 7.89 -6.69 -11.34
N ASN A 21 8.74 -6.07 -12.17
CA ASN A 21 8.45 -4.78 -12.80
C ASN A 21 7.39 -4.87 -13.92
N LYS A 22 6.76 -6.03 -14.08
CA LYS A 22 5.66 -6.21 -15.03
C LYS A 22 4.52 -5.24 -14.69
N PRO A 23 4.04 -4.44 -15.66
CA PRO A 23 2.94 -3.52 -15.43
C PRO A 23 1.65 -4.28 -15.07
N ILE A 24 0.85 -3.68 -14.18
CA ILE A 24 -0.52 -4.11 -13.92
C ILE A 24 -1.39 -3.53 -15.05
N ASP A 25 -2.22 -4.36 -15.68
CA ASP A 25 -3.16 -3.89 -16.69
C ASP A 25 -4.26 -3.00 -16.10
N ASP A 26 -4.85 -2.15 -16.93
CA ASP A 26 -5.81 -1.15 -16.45
C ASP A 26 -7.07 -1.77 -15.86
N GLU A 27 -7.56 -2.89 -16.37
CA GLU A 27 -8.74 -3.59 -15.87
C GLU A 27 -8.50 -4.16 -14.47
N SER A 28 -7.35 -4.80 -14.26
CA SER A 28 -6.92 -5.29 -12.94
C SER A 28 -6.76 -4.14 -11.94
N LEU A 29 -6.16 -3.04 -12.36
CA LEU A 29 -5.97 -1.87 -11.49
C LEU A 29 -7.30 -1.22 -11.12
N GLU A 30 -8.20 -1.04 -12.07
CA GLU A 30 -9.56 -0.52 -11.84
C GLU A 30 -10.34 -1.43 -10.88
N THR A 31 -10.22 -2.74 -11.03
CA THR A 31 -10.84 -3.72 -10.12
C THR A 31 -10.34 -3.54 -8.69
N ILE A 32 -9.03 -3.38 -8.50
CA ILE A 32 -8.41 -3.16 -7.19
C ILE A 32 -8.92 -1.84 -6.57
N VAL A 33 -8.92 -0.76 -7.33
CA VAL A 33 -9.38 0.56 -6.85
C VAL A 33 -10.87 0.52 -6.51
N THR A 34 -11.68 -0.13 -7.36
CA THR A 34 -13.11 -0.31 -7.13
C THR A 34 -13.38 -1.07 -5.82
N ALA A 35 -12.64 -2.13 -5.54
CA ALA A 35 -12.78 -2.86 -4.27
C ALA A 35 -12.56 -1.93 -3.06
N GLY A 36 -11.63 -1.01 -3.13
CA GLY A 36 -11.42 0.01 -2.10
C GLY A 36 -12.61 0.96 -1.95
N LEU A 37 -13.22 1.41 -3.06
CA LEU A 37 -14.39 2.28 -3.05
C LEU A 37 -15.62 1.61 -2.39
N TYR A 38 -15.70 0.28 -2.39
CA TYR A 38 -16.78 -0.48 -1.77
C TYR A 38 -16.53 -0.85 -0.30
N ALA A 39 -15.47 -0.35 0.32
CA ALA A 39 -15.25 -0.56 1.74
C ALA A 39 -16.33 0.15 2.59
N PRO A 40 -16.69 -0.37 3.76
CA PRO A 40 -17.60 0.33 4.65
C PRO A 40 -16.94 1.58 5.24
N THR A 41 -17.77 2.59 5.53
CA THR A 41 -17.34 3.81 6.22
C THR A 41 -18.33 4.22 7.30
N GLY A 42 -17.85 4.92 8.31
CA GLY A 42 -18.70 5.49 9.33
C GLY A 42 -19.79 6.39 8.73
N MET A 43 -21.06 6.01 8.90
CA MET A 43 -22.24 6.72 8.37
C MET A 43 -22.23 6.89 6.84
N ASN A 44 -21.56 5.99 6.11
CA ASN A 44 -21.40 6.03 4.65
C ASN A 44 -20.80 7.36 4.13
N ARG A 45 -19.88 7.96 4.89
CA ARG A 45 -19.29 9.26 4.55
C ARG A 45 -18.32 9.21 3.39
N GLN A 46 -17.67 8.07 3.13
CA GLN A 46 -16.71 7.87 2.04
C GLN A 46 -15.67 8.99 1.95
N PRO A 47 -14.89 9.25 3.03
CA PRO A 47 -14.11 10.48 3.18
C PRO A 47 -12.81 10.46 2.37
N TRP A 48 -12.49 9.34 1.75
CA TRP A 48 -11.20 9.08 1.11
C TRP A 48 -10.98 9.78 -0.21
N HIS A 49 -9.73 10.05 -0.49
CA HIS A 49 -9.19 10.34 -1.80
C HIS A 49 -8.10 9.31 -2.11
N PHE A 50 -8.17 8.69 -3.28
CA PHE A 50 -7.22 7.70 -3.74
C PHE A 50 -6.29 8.33 -4.77
N THR A 51 -4.99 8.39 -4.46
CA THR A 51 -3.94 8.77 -5.41
C THR A 51 -3.30 7.49 -5.93
N VAL A 52 -3.53 7.21 -7.21
CA VAL A 52 -2.98 6.03 -7.90
C VAL A 52 -1.83 6.46 -8.78
N ILE A 53 -0.62 6.10 -8.41
CA ILE A 53 0.62 6.42 -9.12
C ILE A 53 1.04 5.22 -9.93
N LYS A 54 0.91 5.31 -11.28
CA LYS A 54 1.32 4.27 -12.24
C LYS A 54 2.24 4.82 -13.35
N SER A 55 2.40 6.13 -13.45
CA SER A 55 3.32 6.70 -14.42
C SER A 55 4.76 6.47 -13.99
N LYS A 56 5.60 6.03 -14.93
CA LYS A 56 7.03 5.79 -14.70
C LYS A 56 7.71 7.05 -14.16
N GLU A 57 7.42 8.20 -14.74
CA GLU A 57 7.99 9.49 -14.34
C GLU A 57 7.70 9.80 -12.86
N MET A 58 6.45 9.63 -12.43
CA MET A 58 6.08 9.91 -11.04
C MET A 58 6.67 8.88 -10.06
N LEU A 59 6.74 7.60 -10.46
CA LEU A 59 7.39 6.56 -9.66
C LEU A 59 8.91 6.84 -9.52
N GLU A 60 9.58 7.27 -10.58
CA GLU A 60 10.99 7.67 -10.54
C GLU A 60 11.20 8.91 -9.66
N LYS A 61 10.33 9.93 -9.76
CA LYS A 61 10.34 11.12 -8.90
C LYS A 61 10.18 10.74 -7.42
N PHE A 62 9.22 9.87 -7.13
CA PHE A 62 8.99 9.37 -5.77
C PHE A 62 10.19 8.57 -5.26
N GLY A 63 10.76 7.71 -6.10
CA GLY A 63 11.96 6.93 -5.81
C GLY A 63 13.17 7.81 -5.50
N ALA A 64 13.43 8.84 -6.31
CA ALA A 64 14.52 9.79 -6.09
C ALA A 64 14.35 10.56 -4.78
N ALA A 65 13.13 11.03 -4.48
CA ALA A 65 12.83 11.67 -3.20
C ALA A 65 13.09 10.73 -2.02
N ARG A 66 12.75 9.46 -2.15
CA ARG A 66 13.00 8.44 -1.12
C ARG A 66 14.49 8.14 -0.92
N GLN A 67 15.29 8.11 -1.99
CA GLN A 67 16.74 7.93 -1.92
C GLN A 67 17.45 9.10 -1.22
N SER A 68 16.90 10.30 -1.31
CA SER A 68 17.46 11.51 -0.68
C SER A 68 17.14 11.61 0.82
N MET A 69 16.27 10.75 1.36
CA MET A 69 15.89 10.79 2.76
C MET A 69 17.05 10.36 3.68
N PRO A 70 17.17 10.98 4.86
CA PRO A 70 18.07 10.49 5.87
C PRO A 70 17.69 9.06 6.27
N LEU A 71 18.70 8.21 6.45
CA LEU A 71 18.47 6.83 6.87
C LEU A 71 17.94 6.81 8.30
N PRO A 72 16.98 5.92 8.60
CA PRO A 72 16.56 5.70 9.97
C PRO A 72 17.76 5.31 10.85
N PRO A 73 17.88 5.86 12.06
CA PRO A 73 18.99 5.54 12.95
C PRO A 73 19.04 4.03 13.23
N GLY A 74 20.24 3.45 13.15
CA GLY A 74 20.47 2.03 13.46
C GLY A 74 20.33 1.05 12.29
N ILE A 75 20.11 1.53 11.05
CA ILE A 75 20.19 0.67 9.87
C ILE A 75 21.67 0.62 9.43
N PRO A 76 22.29 -0.57 9.38
CA PRO A 76 23.65 -0.73 8.91
C PRO A 76 23.82 -0.31 7.44
N PRO A 77 24.92 0.37 7.04
CA PRO A 77 25.15 0.81 5.66
C PRO A 77 25.06 -0.31 4.62
N GLU A 78 25.46 -1.53 5.00
CA GLU A 78 25.37 -2.71 4.13
C GLU A 78 23.93 -3.19 3.87
N VAL A 79 22.98 -2.84 4.74
CA VAL A 79 21.55 -3.12 4.53
C VAL A 79 20.98 -2.10 3.54
N VAL A 80 21.43 -0.85 3.67
CA VAL A 80 21.04 0.24 2.76
C VAL A 80 21.58 -0.01 1.34
N ALA A 81 22.84 -0.40 1.23
CA ALA A 81 23.47 -0.73 -0.08
C ALA A 81 22.76 -1.89 -0.81
N LYS A 82 21.99 -2.70 -0.08
CA LYS A 82 21.16 -3.79 -0.66
C LYS A 82 19.72 -3.34 -0.98
N MET A 83 19.36 -2.09 -0.66
CA MET A 83 18.08 -1.50 -1.03
C MET A 83 18.20 -0.81 -2.39
N ASP A 84 18.61 -1.60 -3.42
CA ASP A 84 18.95 -1.09 -4.76
C ASP A 84 17.78 -0.36 -5.45
N ASP A 85 16.55 -0.65 -5.06
CA ASP A 85 15.38 0.02 -5.59
C ASP A 85 14.44 0.52 -4.47
N PRO A 86 14.34 1.85 -4.27
CA PRO A 86 13.45 2.45 -3.27
C PRO A 86 11.97 2.15 -3.54
N MET A 87 11.59 1.87 -4.78
CA MET A 87 10.24 1.51 -5.19
C MET A 87 9.99 0.00 -5.22
N ARG A 88 11.00 -0.82 -4.91
CA ARG A 88 10.90 -2.29 -4.86
C ARG A 88 10.44 -2.93 -6.18
N ASN A 89 10.75 -2.31 -7.31
CA ASN A 89 10.23 -2.63 -8.65
C ASN A 89 8.70 -2.58 -8.77
N ALA A 90 8.00 -1.94 -7.83
CA ALA A 90 6.56 -1.88 -7.87
C ALA A 90 6.07 -0.98 -9.02
N PRO A 91 5.22 -1.50 -9.92
CA PRO A 91 4.67 -0.71 -11.02
C PRO A 91 3.56 0.26 -10.56
N VAL A 92 3.03 0.10 -9.36
CA VAL A 92 1.96 0.94 -8.82
C VAL A 92 2.18 1.23 -7.35
N LEU A 93 1.98 2.50 -6.96
CA LEU A 93 1.82 2.95 -5.58
C LEU A 93 0.43 3.56 -5.42
N ILE A 94 -0.34 3.10 -4.43
CA ILE A 94 -1.63 3.69 -4.06
C ILE A 94 -1.52 4.33 -2.69
N ILE A 95 -1.95 5.59 -2.61
CA ILE A 95 -2.02 6.36 -1.37
C ILE A 95 -3.48 6.70 -1.10
N ILE A 96 -3.94 6.47 0.12
CA ILE A 96 -5.28 6.85 0.55
C ILE A 96 -5.16 7.95 1.60
N SER A 97 -5.81 9.06 1.29
CA SER A 97 -5.86 10.24 2.16
C SER A 97 -7.30 10.65 2.43
N ALA A 98 -7.53 11.38 3.51
CA ALA A 98 -8.83 11.93 3.85
C ALA A 98 -8.67 13.18 4.72
N LYS A 99 -9.72 13.99 4.85
CA LYS A 99 -9.76 15.04 5.88
C LYS A 99 -9.70 14.40 7.26
N GLU A 100 -9.00 15.05 8.18
CA GLU A 100 -8.91 14.58 9.57
C GLU A 100 -10.26 14.60 10.25
N GLY A 101 -10.50 13.60 11.10
CA GLY A 101 -11.67 13.53 11.96
C GLY A 101 -12.51 12.26 11.80
N GLY A 102 -13.40 12.03 12.73
CA GLY A 102 -14.29 10.88 12.75
C GLY A 102 -13.57 9.54 12.64
N THR A 103 -13.99 8.72 11.68
CA THR A 103 -13.44 7.38 11.39
C THR A 103 -12.51 7.36 10.18
N SER A 104 -12.02 8.52 9.71
CA SER A 104 -11.26 8.63 8.45
C SER A 104 -10.06 7.68 8.39
N ALA A 105 -9.33 7.52 9.49
CA ALA A 105 -8.18 6.62 9.53
C ALA A 105 -8.60 5.15 9.36
N GLN A 106 -9.63 4.73 10.07
CA GLN A 106 -10.17 3.37 10.00
C GLN A 106 -10.77 3.10 8.62
N ASP A 107 -11.57 4.03 8.11
CA ASP A 107 -12.22 3.94 6.80
C ASP A 107 -11.18 3.76 5.68
N CYS A 108 -10.09 4.55 5.68
CA CYS A 108 -8.99 4.42 4.71
C CYS A 108 -8.25 3.08 4.84
N CYS A 109 -8.05 2.57 6.05
CA CYS A 109 -7.42 1.26 6.25
C CYS A 109 -8.32 0.11 5.77
N LEU A 110 -9.63 0.19 5.98
CA LEU A 110 -10.60 -0.78 5.46
C LEU A 110 -10.61 -0.79 3.92
N ALA A 111 -10.56 0.39 3.31
CA ALA A 111 -10.45 0.51 1.85
C ALA A 111 -9.16 -0.16 1.32
N MET A 112 -8.02 0.08 1.98
CA MET A 112 -6.76 -0.53 1.58
C MET A 112 -6.77 -2.06 1.74
N GLU A 113 -7.39 -2.61 2.80
CA GLU A 113 -7.49 -4.06 2.96
C GLU A 113 -8.37 -4.70 1.88
N ASN A 114 -9.50 -4.06 1.50
CA ASN A 114 -10.29 -4.52 0.36
C ASN A 114 -9.45 -4.58 -0.94
N MET A 115 -8.62 -3.54 -1.19
CA MET A 115 -7.69 -3.54 -2.32
C MET A 115 -6.68 -4.67 -2.24
N PHE A 116 -6.16 -4.98 -1.05
CA PHE A 116 -5.21 -6.09 -0.86
C PHE A 116 -5.83 -7.44 -1.18
N ILE A 117 -7.08 -7.68 -0.77
CA ILE A 117 -7.79 -8.93 -1.04
C ILE A 117 -8.11 -9.05 -2.53
N ALA A 118 -8.62 -7.97 -3.15
CA ALA A 118 -8.88 -7.93 -4.58
C ALA A 118 -7.61 -8.17 -5.41
N ALA A 119 -6.50 -7.52 -5.08
CA ALA A 119 -5.22 -7.75 -5.73
C ALA A 119 -4.79 -9.22 -5.62
N ALA A 120 -4.89 -9.82 -4.41
CA ALA A 120 -4.51 -11.21 -4.19
C ALA A 120 -5.35 -12.19 -5.02
N SER A 121 -6.65 -11.92 -5.24
CA SER A 121 -7.52 -12.73 -6.09
C SER A 121 -7.09 -12.71 -7.57
N LEU A 122 -6.44 -11.64 -7.99
CA LEU A 122 -5.89 -11.45 -9.35
C LEU A 122 -4.43 -11.92 -9.48
N GLY A 123 -3.84 -12.52 -8.44
CA GLY A 123 -2.42 -12.90 -8.43
C GLY A 123 -1.48 -11.70 -8.32
N ILE A 124 -2.00 -10.51 -7.99
CA ILE A 124 -1.25 -9.30 -7.73
C ILE A 124 -1.00 -9.20 -6.23
N MET A 125 0.24 -8.90 -5.85
CA MET A 125 0.62 -8.81 -4.44
C MET A 125 0.75 -7.35 -4.03
N SER A 126 0.81 -7.14 -2.71
CA SER A 126 0.88 -5.80 -2.13
C SER A 126 1.91 -5.72 -1.02
N GLY A 127 2.39 -4.52 -0.74
CA GLY A 127 3.29 -4.22 0.37
C GLY A 127 2.91 -2.93 1.06
N TRP A 128 2.52 -2.99 2.33
CA TRP A 128 2.24 -1.81 3.14
C TRP A 128 3.47 -0.94 3.31
N ASP A 129 3.38 0.35 3.00
CA ASP A 129 4.49 1.29 3.05
C ASP A 129 4.13 2.66 3.66
N HIS A 130 3.05 2.74 4.40
CA HIS A 130 2.50 3.98 4.95
C HIS A 130 3.52 4.79 5.77
N ALA A 131 4.27 4.14 6.67
CA ALA A 131 5.24 4.84 7.52
C ALA A 131 6.34 5.54 6.70
N ILE A 132 6.80 4.89 5.62
CA ILE A 132 7.84 5.44 4.75
C ILE A 132 7.27 6.59 3.91
N VAL A 133 6.05 6.46 3.40
CA VAL A 133 5.37 7.54 2.66
C VAL A 133 5.15 8.76 3.56
N MET A 134 4.74 8.56 4.81
CA MET A 134 4.57 9.64 5.78
C MET A 134 5.89 10.36 6.08
N ASP A 135 6.97 9.61 6.25
CA ASP A 135 8.28 10.17 6.50
C ASP A 135 8.81 10.91 5.26
N LEU A 136 8.63 10.34 4.08
CA LEU A 136 8.98 10.98 2.81
C LEU A 136 8.27 12.33 2.64
N PHE A 137 7.00 12.41 2.93
CA PHE A 137 6.23 13.66 2.80
C PHE A 137 6.59 14.73 3.84
N ARG A 138 7.13 14.34 5.01
CA ARG A 138 7.71 15.32 5.96
C ARG A 138 8.95 15.99 5.39
N HIS A 139 9.78 15.26 4.65
CA HIS A 139 11.00 15.77 4.05
C HIS A 139 10.78 16.41 2.68
N ASN A 140 9.66 16.10 2.03
CA ASN A 140 9.32 16.57 0.68
C ASN A 140 7.88 17.13 0.65
N PRO A 141 7.61 18.29 1.28
CA PRO A 141 6.26 18.86 1.35
C PRO A 141 5.70 19.25 -0.02
N GLU A 142 6.55 19.59 -0.98
CA GLU A 142 6.15 19.91 -2.35
C GLU A 142 5.60 18.67 -3.06
N LEU A 143 6.25 17.53 -2.92
CA LEU A 143 5.76 16.26 -3.47
C LEU A 143 4.44 15.84 -2.81
N LYS A 144 4.29 16.10 -1.51
CA LYS A 144 3.01 15.88 -0.83
C LYS A 144 1.91 16.76 -1.43
N ALA A 145 2.19 18.05 -1.64
CA ALA A 145 1.21 19.00 -2.18
C ALA A 145 0.78 18.66 -3.62
N GLU A 146 1.66 18.04 -4.40
CA GLU A 146 1.37 17.56 -5.75
C GLU A 146 0.45 16.32 -5.75
N LEU A 147 0.58 15.44 -4.75
CA LEU A 147 -0.06 14.14 -4.73
C LEU A 147 -1.29 14.06 -3.83
N ILE A 148 -1.38 14.92 -2.82
CA ILE A 148 -2.41 14.86 -1.79
C ILE A 148 -3.19 16.16 -1.76
N PRO A 149 -4.53 16.13 -1.81
CA PRO A 149 -5.35 17.33 -1.73
C PRO A 149 -5.07 18.15 -0.46
N GLU A 150 -5.15 19.45 -0.57
CA GLU A 150 -4.96 20.37 0.56
C GLU A 150 -5.92 20.02 1.72
N GLY A 151 -5.41 20.02 2.93
CA GLY A 151 -6.17 19.70 4.14
C GLY A 151 -6.42 18.20 4.35
N TYR A 152 -5.83 17.31 3.51
CA TYR A 152 -5.92 15.86 3.69
C TYR A 152 -4.69 15.30 4.41
N ALA A 153 -4.93 14.34 5.29
CA ALA A 153 -3.91 13.50 5.91
C ALA A 153 -3.83 12.14 5.21
N VAL A 154 -2.63 11.58 5.11
CA VAL A 154 -2.43 10.22 4.57
C VAL A 154 -2.68 9.20 5.67
N TYR A 155 -3.52 8.20 5.41
CA TYR A 155 -3.86 7.14 6.36
C TYR A 155 -3.45 5.75 5.90
N ALA A 156 -3.26 5.54 4.60
CA ALA A 156 -2.78 4.29 4.06
C ALA A 156 -1.92 4.54 2.83
N ALA A 157 -0.89 3.72 2.64
CA ALA A 157 -0.11 3.69 1.41
C ALA A 157 0.47 2.30 1.20
N ALA A 158 0.45 1.82 -0.04
CA ALA A 158 0.96 0.50 -0.37
C ALA A 158 1.40 0.40 -1.83
N PHE A 159 2.43 -0.41 -2.05
CA PHE A 159 2.84 -0.86 -3.37
C PHE A 159 2.01 -2.04 -3.83
N PHE A 160 1.78 -2.11 -5.15
CA PHE A 160 1.13 -3.21 -5.83
C PHE A 160 1.96 -3.64 -7.04
N GLY A 161 2.00 -4.96 -7.30
CA GLY A 161 2.74 -5.53 -8.41
C GLY A 161 2.65 -7.04 -8.44
N TYR A 162 3.10 -7.66 -9.52
CA TYR A 162 3.21 -9.11 -9.59
C TYR A 162 4.32 -9.60 -8.63
N PRO A 163 4.19 -10.84 -8.10
CA PRO A 163 5.15 -11.35 -7.13
C PRO A 163 6.56 -11.42 -7.74
N GLY A 164 7.51 -10.78 -7.07
CA GLY A 164 8.93 -10.93 -7.31
C GLY A 164 9.50 -12.20 -6.66
N PRO A 165 10.79 -12.22 -6.31
CA PRO A 165 11.42 -13.37 -5.68
C PRO A 165 10.67 -13.82 -4.42
N ALA A 166 10.77 -15.12 -4.11
CA ALA A 166 10.03 -15.79 -3.05
C ALA A 166 10.07 -15.06 -1.71
N VAL A 167 8.91 -14.93 -1.09
CA VAL A 167 8.73 -14.36 0.25
C VAL A 167 8.90 -15.47 1.28
N LYS A 168 9.44 -15.13 2.44
CA LYS A 168 9.52 -16.05 3.59
C LYS A 168 8.12 -16.58 3.95
N ASP A 169 8.07 -17.81 4.43
CA ASP A 169 6.83 -18.40 4.90
C ASP A 169 6.14 -17.56 5.99
N ARG A 170 4.83 -17.66 6.05
CA ARG A 170 4.07 -17.05 7.14
C ARG A 170 4.47 -17.70 8.45
N GLY A 171 4.89 -16.91 9.41
CA GLY A 171 4.99 -17.34 10.77
C GLY A 171 3.62 -17.68 11.37
N GLU A 172 3.64 -18.30 12.53
CA GLU A 172 2.45 -18.60 13.34
C GLU A 172 1.63 -17.33 13.64
N ARG A 173 0.30 -17.46 13.67
CA ARG A 173 -0.60 -16.38 14.09
C ARG A 173 -0.62 -16.29 15.60
N LYS A 174 -0.38 -15.09 16.13
CA LYS A 174 -0.24 -14.84 17.57
C LYS A 174 -1.47 -14.18 18.21
N GLY A 175 -2.52 -13.93 17.42
CA GLY A 175 -3.76 -13.36 17.92
C GLY A 175 -4.53 -14.33 18.81
N THR A 176 -5.27 -13.81 19.79
CA THR A 176 -6.17 -14.59 20.67
C THR A 176 -7.61 -14.28 20.34
N VAL A 177 -8.48 -15.28 20.55
CA VAL A 177 -9.94 -15.17 20.36
C VAL A 177 -10.62 -15.68 21.60
N ALA A 178 -11.64 -14.97 22.09
CA ALA A 178 -12.53 -15.44 23.14
C ALA A 178 -13.94 -15.62 22.54
N TYR A 179 -14.55 -16.76 22.81
CA TYR A 179 -15.96 -17.03 22.54
C TYR A 179 -16.69 -17.00 23.86
N LEU A 180 -17.65 -16.07 24.04
CA LEU A 180 -18.41 -15.81 25.27
C LEU A 180 -19.87 -16.20 25.11
#